data_44a581619963efdf3f68849b649374a4
#
_entry.id   44a581619963efdf3f68849b649374a4
#
_cell.length_a   1.000
_cell.length_b   1.000
_cell.length_c   1.000
_cell.angle_alpha   90.00
_cell.angle_beta   90.00
_cell.angle_gamma   90.00
#
_symmetry.space_group_name_H-M   'P 1'
#
loop_
_entity.id
_entity.type
_entity.pdbx_description
1 polymer ?
#
loop_
_entity_poly.entity_id
_entity_poly.type
_entity_poly.pdbx_seq_one_letter_code
_entity_poly.pdbx_strand_id
1 'polypeptide(L)'
;MTIYNITPVAKPRMTQSDRWKKRPATTKYWQYKDDIRKLGVKLPESNFWVKFYIPMPSSWSNKKKAQYNLQPHQQRPDKDNLEKALYDAVLDEDCRIWDSRVSKYWAYEGSIEIILDI
;
A
#
# COMPACT_ATOMS: atom_id res chain seq x y z
N MET A 1 -11.03 13.59 -1.81
CA MET A 1 -10.46 12.37 -2.42
C MET A 1 -9.11 12.70 -3.02
N THR A 2 -8.08 11.97 -2.66
CA THR A 2 -6.72 12.19 -3.18
C THR A 2 -6.14 10.88 -3.67
N ILE A 3 -5.55 10.90 -4.87
CA ILE A 3 -4.89 9.74 -5.46
C ILE A 3 -3.39 10.02 -5.53
N TYR A 4 -2.59 9.11 -4.99
CA TYR A 4 -1.13 9.17 -5.01
C TYR A 4 -0.60 8.12 -5.99
N ASN A 5 0.18 8.55 -6.97
CA ASN A 5 0.75 7.66 -7.99
C ASN A 5 2.00 6.95 -7.47
N ILE A 6 1.76 5.99 -6.61
CA ILE A 6 2.80 5.16 -6.03
C ILE A 6 2.29 3.72 -5.90
N THR A 7 3.10 2.76 -6.30
CA THR A 7 2.74 1.34 -6.17
C THR A 7 2.77 0.93 -4.70
N PRO A 8 1.67 0.39 -4.17
CA PRO A 8 1.64 -0.08 -2.79
C PRO A 8 2.69 -1.16 -2.52
N VAL A 9 3.33 -1.08 -1.36
CA VAL A 9 4.32 -2.06 -0.90
C VAL A 9 3.90 -2.57 0.46
N ALA A 10 3.92 -3.88 0.64
CA ALA A 10 3.60 -4.51 1.92
C ALA A 10 4.80 -4.43 2.87
N LYS A 11 4.53 -4.32 4.17
CA LYS A 11 5.57 -4.38 5.19
C LYS A 11 6.16 -5.79 5.20
N PRO A 12 7.47 -5.97 4.94
CA PRO A 12 8.08 -7.28 5.01
C PRO A 12 8.21 -7.74 6.47
N ARG A 13 8.29 -9.05 6.66
CA ARG A 13 8.59 -9.61 7.96
C ARG A 13 10.06 -9.33 8.28
N MET A 14 10.30 -8.46 9.28
CA MET A 14 11.64 -8.11 9.71
C MET A 14 12.23 -9.21 10.59
N THR A 15 13.51 -9.54 10.35
CA THR A 15 14.29 -10.47 11.17
C THR A 15 15.54 -9.76 11.67
N GLN A 16 16.24 -10.35 12.64
CA GLN A 16 17.50 -9.78 13.13
C GLN A 16 18.55 -9.64 12.02
N SER A 17 18.57 -10.56 11.08
CA SER A 17 19.51 -10.52 9.95
C SER A 17 19.26 -9.32 9.04
N ASP A 18 18.08 -8.75 9.04
CA ASP A 18 17.73 -7.59 8.21
C ASP A 18 18.42 -6.31 8.69
N ARG A 19 18.94 -6.27 9.91
CA ARG A 19 19.76 -5.16 10.40
C ARG A 19 21.13 -5.13 9.72
N TRP A 20 21.63 -6.28 9.30
CA TRP A 20 22.97 -6.45 8.79
C TRP A 20 23.04 -6.73 7.29
N LYS A 21 21.96 -7.30 6.73
CA LYS A 21 21.84 -7.65 5.32
C LYS A 21 20.65 -6.96 4.71
N LYS A 22 20.87 -6.16 3.67
CA LYS A 22 19.79 -5.49 2.94
C LYS A 22 19.19 -6.47 1.93
N ARG A 23 18.07 -7.10 2.29
CA ARG A 23 17.29 -7.90 1.35
C ARG A 23 16.56 -6.98 0.37
N PRO A 24 16.32 -7.41 -0.89
CA PRO A 24 15.55 -6.61 -1.85
C PRO A 24 14.19 -6.14 -1.32
N ALA A 25 13.47 -7.00 -0.61
CA ALA A 25 12.17 -6.64 -0.03
C ALA A 25 12.28 -5.52 1.01
N THR A 26 13.32 -5.57 1.85
CA THR A 26 13.58 -4.55 2.88
C THR A 26 13.97 -3.22 2.23
N THR A 27 14.85 -3.25 1.23
CA THR A 27 15.27 -2.06 0.50
C THR A 27 14.08 -1.39 -0.19
N LYS A 28 13.22 -2.18 -0.83
CA LYS A 28 12.01 -1.70 -1.50
C LYS A 28 11.06 -1.04 -0.49
N TYR A 29 10.92 -1.61 0.70
CA TYR A 29 10.09 -1.06 1.76
C TYR A 29 10.60 0.30 2.25
N TRP A 30 11.91 0.44 2.49
CA TRP A 30 12.51 1.71 2.91
C TRP A 30 12.36 2.78 1.84
N GLN A 31 12.54 2.43 0.57
CA GLN A 31 12.32 3.35 -0.54
C GLN A 31 10.86 3.80 -0.61
N TYR A 32 9.94 2.90 -0.44
CA TYR A 32 8.51 3.20 -0.40
C TYR A 32 8.17 4.20 0.71
N LYS A 33 8.73 4.02 1.90
CA LYS A 33 8.53 4.95 3.02
C LYS A 33 9.03 6.36 2.66
N ASP A 34 10.20 6.46 2.05
CA ASP A 34 10.74 7.74 1.61
C ASP A 34 9.85 8.39 0.56
N ASP A 35 9.37 7.62 -0.40
CA ASP A 35 8.52 8.12 -1.47
C ASP A 35 7.17 8.63 -0.92
N ILE A 36 6.58 7.92 0.02
CA ILE A 36 5.33 8.34 0.70
C ILE A 36 5.54 9.66 1.43
N ARG A 37 6.66 9.82 2.14
CA ARG A 37 6.98 11.05 2.85
C ARG A 37 7.19 12.23 1.88
N LYS A 38 7.84 11.99 0.75
CA LYS A 38 8.05 13.01 -0.28
C LYS A 38 6.74 13.45 -0.93
N LEU A 39 5.78 12.56 -1.07
CA LEU A 39 4.45 12.87 -1.59
C LEU A 39 3.61 13.68 -0.61
N GLY A 40 4.03 13.77 0.64
CA GLY A 40 3.30 14.55 1.65
C GLY A 40 1.97 13.91 2.04
N VAL A 41 1.87 12.59 2.02
CA VAL A 41 0.65 11.87 2.38
C VAL A 41 0.32 12.14 3.85
N LYS A 42 -0.94 12.50 4.12
CA LYS A 42 -1.44 12.75 5.48
C LYS A 42 -2.67 11.90 5.73
N LEU A 43 -2.79 11.37 6.94
CA LEU A 43 -3.93 10.57 7.37
C LEU A 43 -4.51 11.12 8.67
N PRO A 44 -5.85 11.22 8.79
CA PRO A 44 -6.50 11.50 10.06
C PRO A 44 -6.45 10.27 10.98
N GLU A 45 -6.91 10.40 12.20
CA GLU A 45 -6.94 9.29 13.16
C GLU A 45 -8.17 8.39 12.95
N SER A 46 -9.16 8.85 12.22
CA SER A 46 -10.40 8.11 11.99
C SER A 46 -11.14 8.58 10.74
N ASN A 47 -12.17 7.84 10.38
CA ASN A 47 -13.16 8.21 9.38
C ASN A 47 -12.57 8.44 7.99
N PHE A 48 -11.75 7.50 7.55
CA PHE A 48 -11.16 7.54 6.21
C PHE A 48 -11.14 6.15 5.58
N TRP A 49 -11.02 6.13 4.24
CA TRP A 49 -10.96 4.91 3.46
C TRP A 49 -9.70 4.94 2.59
N VAL A 50 -8.84 3.94 2.74
CA VAL A 50 -7.67 3.75 1.88
C VAL A 50 -7.96 2.65 0.88
N LYS A 51 -7.80 2.96 -0.39
CA LYS A 51 -7.90 1.98 -1.48
C LYS A 51 -6.51 1.76 -2.07
N PHE A 52 -6.04 0.53 -2.00
CA PHE A 52 -4.78 0.13 -2.61
C PHE A 52 -5.04 -0.47 -3.99
N TYR A 53 -4.47 0.13 -5.02
CA TYR A 53 -4.53 -0.40 -6.39
C TYR A 53 -3.21 -1.08 -6.71
N ILE A 54 -3.27 -2.39 -6.96
CA ILE A 54 -2.10 -3.24 -7.11
C ILE A 54 -1.95 -3.61 -8.59
N PRO A 55 -0.77 -3.37 -9.20
CA PRO A 55 -0.59 -3.65 -10.62
C PRO A 55 -0.72 -5.14 -10.91
N MET A 56 -1.44 -5.43 -11.98
CA MET A 56 -1.59 -6.80 -12.47
C MET A 56 -0.25 -7.31 -13.01
N PRO A 57 0.04 -8.63 -12.88
CA PRO A 57 1.28 -9.20 -13.42
C PRO A 57 1.42 -8.93 -14.92
N SER A 58 2.63 -8.60 -15.35
CA SER A 58 2.91 -8.34 -16.76
C SER A 58 2.69 -9.56 -17.65
N SER A 59 2.76 -10.76 -17.05
CA SER A 59 2.56 -12.03 -17.76
C SER A 59 1.09 -12.30 -18.12
N TRP A 60 0.13 -11.59 -17.52
CA TRP A 60 -1.26 -11.78 -17.84
C TRP A 60 -1.60 -11.23 -19.23
N SER A 61 -2.48 -11.92 -19.95
CA SER A 61 -2.96 -11.45 -21.25
C SER A 61 -3.78 -10.16 -21.10
N ASN A 62 -3.89 -9.41 -22.20
CA ASN A 62 -4.70 -8.19 -22.22
C ASN A 62 -6.16 -8.48 -21.88
N LYS A 63 -6.69 -9.62 -22.34
CA LYS A 63 -8.06 -10.04 -22.02
C LYS A 63 -8.23 -10.28 -20.51
N LYS A 64 -7.27 -10.97 -19.89
CA LYS A 64 -7.32 -11.24 -18.44
C LYS A 64 -7.21 -9.95 -17.65
N LYS A 65 -6.31 -9.04 -18.04
CA LYS A 65 -6.17 -7.75 -17.37
C LYS A 65 -7.45 -6.93 -17.44
N ALA A 66 -8.10 -6.87 -18.60
CA ALA A 66 -9.36 -6.15 -18.76
C ALA A 66 -10.45 -6.75 -17.86
N GLN A 67 -10.47 -8.07 -17.71
CA GLN A 67 -11.44 -8.77 -16.89
C GLN A 67 -11.27 -8.48 -15.39
N TYR A 68 -10.01 -8.40 -14.93
CA TYR A 68 -9.69 -8.23 -13.51
C TYR A 68 -9.51 -6.78 -13.08
N ASN A 69 -9.41 -5.84 -14.00
CA ASN A 69 -9.20 -4.45 -13.66
C ASN A 69 -10.30 -3.93 -12.71
N LEU A 70 -9.87 -3.34 -11.60
CA LEU A 70 -10.73 -2.81 -10.53
C LEU A 70 -11.56 -3.87 -9.78
N GLN A 71 -11.25 -5.15 -9.98
CA GLN A 71 -11.85 -6.22 -9.20
C GLN A 71 -11.10 -6.41 -7.87
N PRO A 72 -11.75 -6.97 -6.84
CA PRO A 72 -11.09 -7.22 -5.57
C PRO A 72 -9.82 -8.04 -5.74
N HIS A 73 -8.74 -7.59 -5.10
CA HIS A 73 -7.46 -8.29 -5.08
C HIS A 73 -7.48 -9.29 -3.92
N GLN A 74 -7.55 -10.57 -4.22
CA GLN A 74 -7.69 -11.63 -3.22
C GLN A 74 -6.48 -12.56 -3.14
N GLN A 75 -5.29 -11.99 -3.39
CA GLN A 75 -4.01 -12.68 -3.32
C GLN A 75 -3.06 -11.93 -2.39
N ARG A 76 -1.86 -12.46 -2.18
CA ARG A 76 -0.81 -11.72 -1.48
C ARG A 76 -0.43 -10.47 -2.26
N PRO A 77 -0.06 -9.38 -1.61
CA PRO A 77 0.12 -9.22 -0.16
C PRO A 77 -1.19 -9.04 0.60
N ASP A 78 -1.15 -9.35 1.91
CA ASP A 78 -2.29 -9.21 2.79
C ASP A 78 -2.65 -7.75 3.00
N LYS A 79 -3.93 -7.46 3.15
CA LYS A 79 -4.46 -6.11 3.34
C LYS A 79 -3.83 -5.42 4.56
N ASP A 80 -3.67 -6.11 5.66
CA ASP A 80 -3.09 -5.56 6.90
C ASP A 80 -1.61 -5.20 6.74
N ASN A 81 -0.86 -5.93 5.94
CA ASN A 81 0.54 -5.62 5.68
C ASN A 81 0.71 -4.37 4.81
N LEU A 82 -0.21 -4.14 3.87
CA LEU A 82 -0.26 -2.90 3.09
C LEU A 82 -0.63 -1.71 3.98
N GLU A 83 -1.60 -1.90 4.86
CA GLU A 83 -2.04 -0.88 5.81
C GLU A 83 -0.90 -0.48 6.76
N LYS A 84 -0.22 -1.45 7.35
CA LYS A 84 0.91 -1.19 8.25
C LYS A 84 2.03 -0.44 7.57
N ALA A 85 2.37 -0.82 6.34
CA ALA A 85 3.44 -0.16 5.59
C ALA A 85 3.12 1.32 5.34
N LEU A 86 1.89 1.62 4.98
CA LEU A 86 1.44 3.00 4.76
C LEU A 86 1.49 3.80 6.06
N TYR A 87 0.95 3.27 7.15
CA TYR A 87 0.89 3.97 8.43
C TYR A 87 2.28 4.21 9.00
N ASP A 88 3.19 3.24 8.91
CA ASP A 88 4.57 3.40 9.34
C ASP A 88 5.29 4.51 8.56
N ALA A 89 4.92 4.73 7.30
CA ALA A 89 5.50 5.77 6.46
C ALA A 89 4.96 7.17 6.81
N VAL A 90 3.68 7.26 7.19
CA VAL A 90 2.98 8.54 7.40
C VAL A 90 3.06 9.01 8.85
N LEU A 91 3.04 8.07 9.81
CA LEU A 91 2.89 8.36 11.23
C LEU A 91 4.09 7.88 12.03
N ASP A 92 4.46 8.64 13.06
CA ASP A 92 5.47 8.19 14.04
C ASP A 92 4.89 7.08 14.93
N GLU A 93 3.58 7.16 15.23
CA GLU A 93 2.87 6.17 16.02
C GLU A 93 1.57 5.78 15.32
N ASP A 94 1.54 4.61 14.71
CA ASP A 94 0.37 4.11 13.98
C ASP A 94 -0.80 3.71 14.89
N CYS A 95 -0.53 3.50 16.17
CA CYS A 95 -1.55 3.17 17.16
C CYS A 95 -2.60 4.30 17.36
N ARG A 96 -2.34 5.50 16.87
CA ARG A 96 -3.30 6.60 16.93
C ARG A 96 -4.49 6.42 15.99
N ILE A 97 -4.33 5.63 14.92
CA ILE A 97 -5.44 5.32 14.02
C ILE A 97 -6.31 4.24 14.66
N TRP A 98 -7.55 4.57 14.90
CA TRP A 98 -8.49 3.66 15.57
C TRP A 98 -9.69 3.28 14.70
N ASP A 99 -9.92 3.96 13.60
CA ASP A 99 -11.06 3.70 12.73
C ASP A 99 -10.71 4.00 11.28
N SER A 100 -10.63 2.95 10.47
CA SER A 100 -10.33 3.11 9.05
C SER A 100 -10.94 1.98 8.25
N ARG A 101 -11.28 2.29 7.01
CA ARG A 101 -11.65 1.28 6.02
C ARG A 101 -10.48 1.10 5.06
N VAL A 102 -10.15 -0.15 4.75
CA VAL A 102 -9.06 -0.49 3.84
C VAL A 102 -9.57 -1.51 2.83
N SER A 103 -9.27 -1.28 1.57
CA SER A 103 -9.62 -2.19 0.48
C SER A 103 -8.47 -2.29 -0.50
N LYS A 104 -8.39 -3.40 -1.22
CA LYS A 104 -7.37 -3.57 -2.26
C LYS A 104 -7.98 -4.11 -3.55
N TYR A 105 -7.52 -3.59 -4.67
CA TYR A 105 -8.03 -3.89 -6.00
C TYR A 105 -6.91 -4.13 -6.98
N TRP A 106 -7.20 -4.88 -8.04
CA TRP A 106 -6.32 -4.98 -9.20
C TRP A 106 -6.41 -3.71 -10.04
N ALA A 107 -5.29 -3.30 -10.64
CA ALA A 107 -5.26 -2.17 -11.57
C ALA A 107 -4.13 -2.35 -12.58
N TYR A 108 -4.14 -1.55 -13.64
CA TYR A 108 -3.03 -1.54 -14.61
C TYR A 108 -1.79 -0.92 -13.99
N GLU A 109 -1.96 0.15 -13.22
CA GLU A 109 -0.87 0.85 -12.55
C GLU A 109 -1.12 0.92 -11.06
N GLY A 110 -0.04 0.91 -10.27
CA GLY A 110 -0.13 1.03 -8.82
C GLY A 110 -0.49 2.44 -8.39
N SER A 111 -1.39 2.55 -7.42
CA SER A 111 -1.75 3.82 -6.81
C SER A 111 -2.39 3.60 -5.45
N ILE A 112 -2.51 4.68 -4.68
CA ILE A 112 -3.18 4.69 -3.37
C ILE A 112 -4.17 5.83 -3.38
N GLU A 113 -5.43 5.52 -3.13
CA GLU A 113 -6.49 6.52 -3.03
C GLU A 113 -6.93 6.65 -1.58
N ILE A 114 -7.01 7.89 -1.09
CA ILE A 114 -7.46 8.18 0.27
C ILE A 114 -8.72 9.04 0.20
N ILE A 115 -9.79 8.55 0.80
CA ILE A 115 -11.08 9.23 0.88
C ILE A 115 -11.32 9.60 2.33
N LEU A 116 -11.52 10.89 2.59
CA LEU A 116 -11.77 11.42 3.93
C LEU A 116 -13.27 11.58 4.15
N ASP A 117 -13.67 11.61 5.42
CA ASP A 117 -15.06 11.87 5.85
C ASP A 117 -16.07 10.89 5.21
N ILE A 118 -15.77 9.61 5.33
CA ILE A 118 -16.63 8.55 4.80
C ILE A 118 -17.87 8.32 5.67
#